data_38f7060a392295bba673c70197c4ce5b
#
_entry.id   38f7060a392295bba673c70197c4ce5b
#
_cell.length_a   1.000
_cell.length_b   1.000
_cell.length_c   1.000
_cell.angle_alpha   90.00
_cell.angle_beta   90.00
_cell.angle_gamma   90.00
#
_symmetry.space_group_name_H-M   'P 1'
#
loop_
_entity.id
_entity.type
_entity.pdbx_description
1 polymer ?
#
loop_
_entity_poly.entity_id
_entity_poly.type
_entity_poly.pdbx_seq_one_letter_code
_entity_poly.pdbx_strand_id
1 'polypeptide(L)'
;MFKKLFLPVGILIAVIWSLAAPAAGLFCKEYIGTPAMIVAIFLVSGMQVKFNELKFDRKFVLALIFGSGFTLVGLSFCGWLTLNWMNWDKALLAGLLVMLAAPPTLSSGIVMTNQSNGNMMLSIAITVFYNLIAIVTLPLVLGFLLNAAAAGNVDSWKMFKQLILTVMLPLFIGYGIKKYIMKSFYHKLIDYIPLTATIMLSLAFFAAARESILAIPIVTVLVVLFAALIFHIFSMAALWFISKVLRMSVADTKAMVFCGASKSATMALAMVAIAGLGSSAAAVPCLLFYALQLFLDAVLANYARRF
;
A
#
# COMPACT_ATOMS: atom_id res chain seq x y z
N MET A 1 -18.45 0.61 -12.66
CA MET A 1 -17.95 1.97 -12.43
C MET A 1 -17.96 2.34 -10.93
N PHE A 2 -19.03 2.13 -10.19
CA PHE A 2 -19.18 2.48 -8.77
C PHE A 2 -18.11 1.88 -7.86
N LYS A 3 -17.80 0.58 -7.96
CA LYS A 3 -16.79 -0.10 -7.12
C LYS A 3 -15.36 0.48 -7.31
N LYS A 4 -15.04 1.00 -8.50
CA LYS A 4 -13.71 1.58 -8.79
C LYS A 4 -13.51 2.94 -8.12
N LEU A 5 -14.55 3.72 -7.96
CA LEU A 5 -14.52 5.06 -7.36
C LEU A 5 -14.79 5.04 -5.85
N PHE A 6 -15.33 3.93 -5.32
CA PHE A 6 -15.75 3.83 -3.92
C PHE A 6 -14.62 4.15 -2.94
N LEU A 7 -13.45 3.55 -3.12
CA LEU A 7 -12.31 3.76 -2.22
C LEU A 7 -11.68 5.15 -2.37
N PRO A 8 -11.32 5.65 -3.59
CA PRO A 8 -10.74 6.99 -3.73
C PRO A 8 -11.68 8.11 -3.26
N VAL A 9 -12.96 8.04 -3.63
CA VAL A 9 -13.96 9.02 -3.20
C VAL A 9 -14.21 8.91 -1.70
N GLY A 10 -14.33 7.69 -1.17
CA GLY A 10 -14.50 7.47 0.25
C GLY A 10 -13.34 8.01 1.10
N ILE A 11 -12.09 7.83 0.66
CA ILE A 11 -10.91 8.41 1.31
C ILE A 11 -10.96 9.94 1.25
N LEU A 12 -11.28 10.52 0.08
CA LEU A 12 -11.37 11.97 -0.07
C LEU A 12 -12.43 12.57 0.88
N ILE A 13 -13.60 11.95 0.96
CA ILE A 13 -14.67 12.34 1.89
C ILE A 13 -14.18 12.20 3.33
N ALA A 14 -13.53 11.09 3.68
CA ALA A 14 -13.00 10.85 5.02
C ALA A 14 -11.97 11.92 5.44
N VAL A 15 -11.08 12.30 4.53
CA VAL A 15 -10.09 13.38 4.76
C VAL A 15 -10.79 14.71 5.02
N ILE A 16 -11.67 15.13 4.11
CA ILE A 16 -12.41 16.40 4.23
C ILE A 16 -13.22 16.42 5.55
N TRP A 17 -13.94 15.34 5.83
CA TRP A 17 -14.75 15.21 7.04
C TRP A 17 -13.89 15.27 8.31
N SER A 18 -12.78 14.56 8.35
CA SER A 18 -11.86 14.54 9.51
C SER A 18 -11.26 15.90 9.80
N LEU A 19 -10.95 16.68 8.77
CA LEU A 19 -10.41 18.03 8.92
C LEU A 19 -11.48 19.04 9.36
N ALA A 20 -12.72 18.87 8.91
CA ALA A 20 -13.84 19.72 9.29
C ALA A 20 -14.41 19.37 10.68
N ALA A 21 -14.69 18.08 10.92
CA ALA A 21 -15.34 17.54 12.12
C ALA A 21 -14.63 16.26 12.61
N PRO A 22 -13.56 16.36 13.42
CA PRO A 22 -12.72 15.21 13.80
C PRO A 22 -13.40 14.17 14.72
N ALA A 23 -14.53 14.52 15.34
CA ALA A 23 -15.19 13.65 16.33
C ALA A 23 -15.47 12.22 15.84
N ALA A 24 -15.95 12.06 14.59
CA ALA A 24 -16.24 10.74 14.04
C ALA A 24 -14.97 9.91 13.84
N GLY A 25 -13.87 10.51 13.40
CA GLY A 25 -12.59 9.82 13.23
C GLY A 25 -11.94 9.46 14.58
N LEU A 26 -12.03 10.35 15.57
CA LEU A 26 -11.57 10.07 16.93
C LEU A 26 -12.38 8.95 17.56
N PHE A 27 -13.71 8.94 17.38
CA PHE A 27 -14.57 7.83 17.80
C PHE A 27 -14.13 6.50 17.17
N CYS A 28 -13.89 6.45 15.86
CA CYS A 28 -13.39 5.24 15.20
C CYS A 28 -12.05 4.78 15.79
N LYS A 29 -11.14 5.72 16.10
CA LYS A 29 -9.83 5.41 16.69
C LYS A 29 -9.96 4.84 18.10
N GLU A 30 -10.81 5.42 18.91
CA GLU A 30 -10.95 5.09 20.34
C GLU A 30 -11.77 3.82 20.56
N TYR A 31 -12.95 3.70 19.93
CA TYR A 31 -13.90 2.62 20.19
C TYR A 31 -13.72 1.40 19.29
N ILE A 32 -13.33 1.56 18.04
CA ILE A 32 -13.09 0.44 17.12
C ILE A 32 -11.64 -0.01 17.23
N GLY A 33 -10.72 0.95 17.28
CA GLY A 33 -9.28 0.74 17.35
C GLY A 33 -8.63 0.43 16.00
N THR A 34 -7.49 1.02 15.77
CA THR A 34 -6.69 0.81 14.56
C THR A 34 -6.37 -0.67 14.29
N PRO A 35 -5.97 -1.50 15.30
CA PRO A 35 -5.67 -2.90 15.05
C PRO A 35 -6.87 -3.72 14.57
N ALA A 36 -8.07 -3.45 15.08
CA ALA A 36 -9.28 -4.17 14.66
C ALA A 36 -9.63 -3.87 13.20
N MET A 37 -9.50 -2.61 12.76
CA MET A 37 -9.70 -2.23 11.35
C MET A 37 -8.70 -2.93 10.44
N ILE A 38 -7.42 -3.01 10.84
CA ILE A 38 -6.37 -3.70 10.09
C ILE A 38 -6.68 -5.20 9.99
N VAL A 39 -7.03 -5.85 11.10
CA VAL A 39 -7.41 -7.27 11.15
C VAL A 39 -8.59 -7.55 10.21
N ALA A 40 -9.65 -6.72 10.24
CA ALA A 40 -10.80 -6.87 9.35
C ALA A 40 -10.40 -6.79 7.87
N ILE A 41 -9.51 -5.85 7.51
CA ILE A 41 -9.00 -5.71 6.15
C ILE A 41 -8.28 -6.98 5.70
N PHE A 42 -7.31 -7.48 6.49
CA PHE A 42 -6.50 -8.62 6.08
C PHE A 42 -7.24 -9.95 6.17
N LEU A 43 -8.18 -10.10 7.10
CA LEU A 43 -9.06 -11.27 7.17
C LEU A 43 -9.85 -11.43 5.85
N VAL A 44 -10.53 -10.39 5.42
CA VAL A 44 -11.33 -10.44 4.17
C VAL A 44 -10.42 -10.49 2.93
N SER A 45 -9.29 -9.81 2.96
CA SER A 45 -8.30 -9.92 1.88
C SER A 45 -7.81 -11.36 1.72
N GLY A 46 -7.59 -12.09 2.82
CA GLY A 46 -7.24 -13.51 2.80
C GLY A 46 -8.32 -14.37 2.12
N MET A 47 -9.60 -14.05 2.32
CA MET A 47 -10.70 -14.74 1.63
C MET A 47 -10.68 -14.52 0.10
N GLN A 48 -10.06 -13.45 -0.38
CA GLN A 48 -9.98 -13.12 -1.80
C GLN A 48 -8.78 -13.76 -2.52
N VAL A 49 -7.80 -14.28 -1.78
CA VAL A 49 -6.59 -14.88 -2.35
C VAL A 49 -6.89 -16.23 -3.00
N LYS A 50 -6.29 -16.47 -4.18
CA LYS A 50 -6.44 -17.68 -4.98
C LYS A 50 -5.09 -18.29 -5.29
N PHE A 51 -4.53 -19.04 -4.35
CA PHE A 51 -3.21 -19.70 -4.51
C PHE A 51 -3.19 -20.78 -5.59
N ASN A 52 -4.31 -21.46 -5.82
CA ASN A 52 -4.38 -22.63 -6.71
C ASN A 52 -4.24 -22.28 -8.21
N GLU A 53 -4.31 -21.01 -8.58
CA GLU A 53 -4.22 -20.54 -9.97
C GLU A 53 -2.78 -20.20 -10.39
N LEU A 54 -1.79 -20.29 -9.48
CA LEU A 54 -0.41 -19.86 -9.72
C LEU A 54 0.42 -20.94 -10.41
N LYS A 55 1.03 -20.59 -11.54
CA LYS A 55 2.02 -21.43 -12.24
C LYS A 55 3.38 -20.76 -12.14
N PHE A 56 4.38 -21.52 -11.71
CA PHE A 56 5.73 -21.03 -11.49
C PHE A 56 6.67 -21.52 -12.59
N ASP A 57 7.03 -20.65 -13.52
CA ASP A 57 8.18 -20.85 -14.38
C ASP A 57 9.38 -20.02 -13.89
N ARG A 58 10.56 -20.23 -14.49
CA ARG A 58 11.79 -19.54 -14.09
C ARG A 58 11.66 -18.00 -14.20
N LYS A 59 11.06 -17.50 -15.27
CA LYS A 59 10.91 -16.06 -15.48
C LYS A 59 9.96 -15.44 -14.45
N PHE A 60 8.90 -16.15 -14.16
CA PHE A 60 7.93 -15.77 -13.14
C PHE A 60 8.60 -15.64 -11.75
N VAL A 61 9.41 -16.66 -11.36
CA VAL A 61 10.14 -16.62 -10.08
C VAL A 61 11.15 -15.47 -10.05
N LEU A 62 11.91 -15.24 -11.13
CA LEU A 62 12.83 -14.12 -11.22
C LEU A 62 12.11 -12.76 -11.14
N ALA A 63 10.94 -12.62 -11.77
CA ALA A 63 10.12 -11.43 -11.66
C ALA A 63 9.68 -11.16 -10.21
N LEU A 64 9.30 -12.22 -9.47
CA LEU A 64 8.94 -12.09 -8.06
C LEU A 64 10.13 -11.67 -7.20
N ILE A 65 11.31 -12.26 -7.39
CA ILE A 65 12.51 -11.96 -6.60
C ILE A 65 13.01 -10.53 -6.89
N PHE A 66 13.31 -10.21 -8.15
CA PHE A 66 13.89 -8.90 -8.49
C PHE A 66 12.88 -7.76 -8.31
N GLY A 67 11.62 -8.01 -8.66
CA GLY A 67 10.58 -7.02 -8.46
C GLY A 67 10.29 -6.75 -6.98
N SER A 68 10.20 -7.78 -6.12
CA SER A 68 10.01 -7.56 -4.69
C SER A 68 11.23 -6.89 -4.05
N GLY A 69 12.44 -7.32 -4.41
CA GLY A 69 13.66 -6.70 -3.91
C GLY A 69 13.72 -5.20 -4.22
N PHE A 70 13.38 -4.82 -5.47
CA PHE A 70 13.30 -3.41 -5.82
C PHE A 70 12.12 -2.70 -5.14
N THR A 71 10.92 -3.26 -5.20
CA THR A 71 9.69 -2.60 -4.73
C THR A 71 9.66 -2.42 -3.21
N LEU A 72 10.11 -3.41 -2.44
CA LEU A 72 10.01 -3.41 -0.98
C LEU A 72 11.26 -2.84 -0.29
N VAL A 73 12.42 -2.95 -0.95
CA VAL A 73 13.70 -2.54 -0.38
C VAL A 73 14.32 -1.42 -1.19
N GLY A 74 14.61 -1.65 -2.47
CA GLY A 74 15.36 -0.73 -3.32
C GLY A 74 14.72 0.66 -3.41
N LEU A 75 13.42 0.73 -3.62
CA LEU A 75 12.70 2.00 -3.79
C LEU A 75 12.75 2.85 -2.50
N SER A 76 12.57 2.26 -1.34
CA SER A 76 12.64 2.97 -0.06
C SER A 76 14.05 3.42 0.29
N PHE A 77 15.08 2.63 -0.06
CA PHE A 77 16.47 3.06 0.05
C PHE A 77 16.80 4.21 -0.91
N CYS A 78 16.33 4.17 -2.16
CA CYS A 78 16.45 5.31 -3.08
C CYS A 78 15.77 6.56 -2.50
N GLY A 79 14.58 6.41 -1.91
CA GLY A 79 13.89 7.50 -1.23
C GLY A 79 14.70 8.06 -0.07
N TRP A 80 15.23 7.21 0.78
CA TRP A 80 16.07 7.64 1.89
C TRP A 80 17.33 8.37 1.42
N LEU A 81 18.07 7.83 0.45
CA LEU A 81 19.28 8.45 -0.10
C LEU A 81 19.01 9.84 -0.69
N THR A 82 17.86 10.03 -1.35
CA THR A 82 17.55 11.30 -2.01
C THR A 82 16.90 12.31 -1.08
N LEU A 83 16.04 11.88 -0.18
CA LEU A 83 15.24 12.76 0.66
C LEU A 83 15.91 13.12 1.98
N ASN A 84 16.80 12.26 2.51
CA ASN A 84 17.48 12.50 3.78
C ASN A 84 18.40 13.74 3.78
N TRP A 85 18.83 14.19 2.60
CA TRP A 85 19.63 15.41 2.41
C TRP A 85 18.80 16.70 2.37
N MET A 86 17.48 16.56 2.27
CA MET A 86 16.56 17.71 2.25
C MET A 86 16.02 17.94 3.67
N ASN A 87 15.80 19.21 4.01
CA ASN A 87 15.21 19.59 5.31
C ASN A 87 13.70 19.29 5.32
N TRP A 88 13.34 18.02 5.38
CA TRP A 88 11.97 17.56 5.50
C TRP A 88 11.51 17.61 6.96
N ASP A 89 10.21 17.88 7.17
CA ASP A 89 9.58 17.51 8.42
C ASP A 89 9.70 16.00 8.63
N LYS A 90 10.17 15.59 9.82
CA LYS A 90 10.48 14.17 10.10
C LYS A 90 9.27 13.25 9.99
N ALA A 91 8.07 13.73 10.32
CA ALA A 91 6.86 12.94 10.19
C ALA A 91 6.48 12.73 8.72
N LEU A 92 6.61 13.77 7.89
CA LEU A 92 6.36 13.67 6.45
C LEU A 92 7.39 12.76 5.77
N LEU A 93 8.67 12.88 6.12
CA LEU A 93 9.72 11.99 5.63
C LEU A 93 9.43 10.53 6.03
N ALA A 94 9.11 10.28 7.31
CA ALA A 94 8.75 8.95 7.79
C ALA A 94 7.57 8.37 7.01
N GLY A 95 6.50 9.13 6.82
CA GLY A 95 5.33 8.70 6.06
C GLY A 95 5.66 8.37 4.61
N LEU A 96 6.50 9.17 3.95
CA LEU A 96 6.91 8.90 2.58
C LEU A 96 7.79 7.64 2.49
N LEU A 97 8.75 7.45 3.39
CA LEU A 97 9.58 6.24 3.45
C LEU A 97 8.74 4.98 3.72
N VAL A 98 7.76 5.07 4.62
CA VAL A 98 6.79 3.99 4.88
C VAL A 98 6.02 3.65 3.62
N MET A 99 5.54 4.65 2.88
CA MET A 99 4.79 4.43 1.63
C MET A 99 5.67 3.80 0.55
N LEU A 100 6.93 4.24 0.41
CA LEU A 100 7.86 3.68 -0.56
C LEU A 100 8.22 2.21 -0.26
N ALA A 101 8.29 1.83 1.02
CA ALA A 101 8.51 0.45 1.45
C ALA A 101 7.25 -0.43 1.37
N ALA A 102 6.06 0.17 1.33
CA ALA A 102 4.80 -0.57 1.35
C ALA A 102 4.67 -1.53 0.14
N PRO A 103 4.08 -2.73 0.35
CA PRO A 103 3.81 -3.67 -0.73
C PRO A 103 2.66 -3.20 -1.62
N PRO A 104 2.44 -3.89 -2.77
CA PRO A 104 1.33 -3.60 -3.68
C PRO A 104 -0.05 -3.70 -3.02
N THR A 105 -1.00 -2.95 -3.58
CA THR A 105 -2.42 -3.10 -3.21
C THR A 105 -2.95 -4.47 -3.61
N LEU A 106 -3.90 -5.00 -2.83
CA LEU A 106 -4.54 -6.29 -3.12
C LEU A 106 -5.53 -6.25 -4.30
N SER A 107 -5.88 -5.08 -4.83
CA SER A 107 -6.90 -4.95 -5.86
C SER A 107 -6.57 -4.00 -7.00
N SER A 108 -6.10 -2.77 -6.73
CA SER A 108 -5.95 -1.75 -7.79
C SER A 108 -4.91 -2.15 -8.85
N GLY A 109 -3.76 -2.68 -8.45
CA GLY A 109 -2.73 -3.15 -9.38
C GLY A 109 -3.23 -4.26 -10.33
N ILE A 110 -4.03 -5.21 -9.79
CA ILE A 110 -4.68 -6.27 -10.57
C ILE A 110 -5.67 -5.67 -11.57
N VAL A 111 -6.49 -4.71 -11.12
CA VAL A 111 -7.47 -4.03 -12.00
C VAL A 111 -6.78 -3.28 -13.13
N MET A 112 -5.70 -2.53 -12.85
CA MET A 112 -4.93 -1.79 -13.86
C MET A 112 -4.22 -2.74 -14.84
N THR A 113 -3.66 -3.86 -14.34
CA THR A 113 -3.11 -4.91 -15.19
C THR A 113 -4.16 -5.48 -16.15
N ASN A 114 -5.35 -5.79 -15.66
CA ASN A 114 -6.45 -6.26 -16.51
C ASN A 114 -6.88 -5.21 -17.54
N GLN A 115 -7.01 -3.95 -17.11
CA GLN A 115 -7.40 -2.84 -17.99
C GLN A 115 -6.38 -2.61 -19.11
N SER A 116 -5.10 -2.85 -18.87
CA SER A 116 -4.03 -2.74 -19.86
C SER A 116 -3.82 -3.99 -20.73
N ASN A 117 -4.65 -5.03 -20.60
CA ASN A 117 -4.46 -6.35 -21.22
C ASN A 117 -3.13 -7.03 -20.78
N GLY A 118 -2.75 -6.90 -19.51
CA GLY A 118 -1.59 -7.55 -18.90
C GLY A 118 -1.89 -8.96 -18.38
N ASN A 119 -0.84 -9.64 -17.91
CA ASN A 119 -0.94 -10.99 -17.34
C ASN A 119 -1.54 -10.97 -15.93
N MET A 120 -2.82 -11.37 -15.83
CA MET A 120 -3.56 -11.40 -14.57
C MET A 120 -2.98 -12.40 -13.56
N MET A 121 -2.47 -13.55 -14.02
CA MET A 121 -1.85 -14.57 -13.15
C MET A 121 -0.63 -14.03 -12.44
N LEU A 122 0.29 -13.40 -13.21
CA LEU A 122 1.49 -12.77 -12.65
C LEU A 122 1.12 -11.62 -11.70
N SER A 123 0.10 -10.83 -12.03
CA SER A 123 -0.40 -9.74 -11.21
C SER A 123 -0.90 -10.23 -9.84
N ILE A 124 -1.68 -11.32 -9.82
CA ILE A 124 -2.15 -11.96 -8.58
C ILE A 124 -0.96 -12.47 -7.76
N ALA A 125 0.00 -13.12 -8.42
CA ALA A 125 1.21 -13.62 -7.74
C ALA A 125 2.04 -12.48 -7.12
N ILE A 126 2.32 -11.42 -7.88
CA ILE A 126 3.01 -10.22 -7.37
C ILE A 126 2.31 -9.71 -6.11
N THR A 127 0.99 -9.53 -6.18
CA THR A 127 0.20 -9.06 -5.05
C THR A 127 0.37 -9.94 -3.81
N VAL A 128 0.24 -11.26 -3.97
CA VAL A 128 0.32 -12.20 -2.86
C VAL A 128 1.74 -12.28 -2.30
N PHE A 129 2.73 -12.55 -3.17
CA PHE A 129 4.10 -12.78 -2.73
C PHE A 129 4.76 -11.53 -2.15
N TYR A 130 4.55 -10.34 -2.74
CA TYR A 130 5.14 -9.12 -2.20
C TYR A 130 4.52 -8.77 -0.85
N ASN A 131 3.22 -8.99 -0.64
CA ASN A 131 2.60 -8.79 0.67
C ASN A 131 3.12 -9.78 1.72
N LEU A 132 3.37 -11.06 1.36
CA LEU A 132 3.98 -12.03 2.28
C LEU A 132 5.44 -11.69 2.61
N ILE A 133 6.25 -11.33 1.61
CA ILE A 133 7.64 -10.92 1.81
C ILE A 133 7.71 -9.64 2.66
N ALA A 134 6.76 -8.71 2.47
CA ALA A 134 6.70 -7.46 3.21
C ALA A 134 6.58 -7.65 4.72
N ILE A 135 6.00 -8.76 5.20
CA ILE A 135 5.91 -9.05 6.64
C ILE A 135 7.29 -9.12 7.29
N VAL A 136 8.28 -9.59 6.54
CA VAL A 136 9.67 -9.67 7.00
C VAL A 136 10.44 -8.41 6.63
N THR A 137 10.30 -7.95 5.39
CA THR A 137 11.11 -6.82 4.89
C THR A 137 10.74 -5.48 5.51
N LEU A 138 9.46 -5.22 5.79
CA LEU A 138 9.02 -3.95 6.38
C LEU A 138 9.66 -3.64 7.74
N PRO A 139 9.64 -4.56 8.74
CA PRO A 139 10.28 -4.27 10.01
C PRO A 139 11.78 -4.00 9.88
N LEU A 140 12.46 -4.74 9.02
CA LEU A 140 13.91 -4.59 8.81
C LEU A 140 14.23 -3.27 8.10
N VAL A 141 13.55 -3.00 7.00
CA VAL A 141 13.77 -1.81 6.18
C VAL A 141 13.36 -0.54 6.92
N LEU A 142 12.16 -0.51 7.49
CA LEU A 142 11.67 0.66 8.21
C LEU A 142 12.40 0.87 9.52
N GLY A 143 12.75 -0.21 10.25
CA GLY A 143 13.57 -0.13 11.45
C GLY A 143 14.93 0.53 11.17
N PHE A 144 15.58 0.17 10.06
CA PHE A 144 16.81 0.81 9.63
C PHE A 144 16.58 2.26 9.16
N LEU A 145 15.68 2.49 8.19
CA LEU A 145 15.53 3.77 7.53
C LEU A 145 14.96 4.87 8.45
N LEU A 146 13.98 4.56 9.28
CA LEU A 146 13.39 5.55 10.18
C LEU A 146 14.33 5.91 11.32
N ASN A 147 15.08 4.95 11.85
CA ASN A 147 16.10 5.23 12.87
C ASN A 147 17.26 6.02 12.26
N ALA A 148 17.74 5.65 11.06
CA ALA A 148 18.82 6.36 10.36
C ALA A 148 18.43 7.81 9.96
N ALA A 149 17.15 8.04 9.63
CA ALA A 149 16.62 9.37 9.32
C ALA A 149 16.27 10.19 10.59
N ALA A 150 16.44 9.62 11.79
CA ALA A 150 15.95 10.18 13.05
C ALA A 150 14.47 10.60 12.99
N ALA A 151 13.68 9.91 12.15
CA ALA A 151 12.27 10.15 11.89
C ALA A 151 11.34 9.31 12.78
N GLY A 152 11.90 8.46 13.63
CA GLY A 152 11.22 7.62 14.61
C GLY A 152 12.16 6.62 15.23
N ASN A 153 11.88 6.19 16.44
CA ASN A 153 12.59 5.09 17.09
C ASN A 153 11.73 3.83 16.99
N VAL A 154 12.02 3.01 15.98
CA VAL A 154 11.19 1.85 15.63
C VAL A 154 11.84 0.56 16.12
N ASP A 155 11.16 -0.14 17.00
CA ASP A 155 11.50 -1.50 17.38
C ASP A 155 11.05 -2.49 16.30
N SER A 156 12.01 -2.92 15.47
CA SER A 156 11.77 -3.87 14.37
C SER A 156 11.16 -5.19 14.84
N TRP A 157 11.52 -5.67 16.05
CA TRP A 157 10.99 -6.92 16.59
C TRP A 157 9.55 -6.79 17.05
N LYS A 158 9.22 -5.69 17.70
CA LYS A 158 7.84 -5.35 18.07
C LYS A 158 6.98 -5.19 16.81
N MET A 159 7.48 -4.49 15.81
CA MET A 159 6.81 -4.32 14.52
C MET A 159 6.57 -5.66 13.83
N PHE A 160 7.56 -6.55 13.79
CA PHE A 160 7.43 -7.89 13.20
C PHE A 160 6.34 -8.72 13.88
N LYS A 161 6.37 -8.80 15.23
CA LYS A 161 5.31 -9.50 15.98
C LYS A 161 3.92 -8.95 15.70
N GLN A 162 3.79 -7.64 15.65
CA GLN A 162 2.51 -6.98 15.41
C GLN A 162 2.00 -7.23 14.00
N LEU A 163 2.88 -7.25 12.97
CA LEU A 163 2.54 -7.63 11.60
C LEU A 163 2.06 -9.08 11.50
N ILE A 164 2.72 -9.99 12.21
CA ILE A 164 2.24 -11.39 12.26
C ILE A 164 0.81 -11.43 12.80
N LEU A 165 0.51 -10.75 13.91
CA LEU A 165 -0.78 -10.80 14.57
C LEU A 165 -1.89 -10.04 13.80
N THR A 166 -1.57 -8.89 13.21
CA THR A 166 -2.58 -8.02 12.61
C THR A 166 -2.71 -8.17 11.09
N VAL A 167 -1.72 -8.76 10.42
CA VAL A 167 -1.69 -8.93 8.97
C VAL A 167 -1.64 -10.40 8.58
N MET A 168 -0.57 -11.11 8.97
CA MET A 168 -0.34 -12.48 8.49
C MET A 168 -1.39 -13.46 9.02
N LEU A 169 -1.61 -13.48 10.32
CA LEU A 169 -2.56 -14.39 10.96
C LEU A 169 -4.00 -14.19 10.45
N PRO A 170 -4.57 -12.96 10.40
CA PRO A 170 -5.89 -12.74 9.81
C PRO A 170 -5.98 -13.13 8.33
N LEU A 171 -4.92 -12.88 7.53
CA LEU A 171 -4.91 -13.24 6.13
C LEU A 171 -5.00 -14.76 5.93
N PHE A 172 -4.24 -15.56 6.69
CA PHE A 172 -4.31 -17.02 6.62
C PHE A 172 -5.62 -17.58 7.19
N ILE A 173 -6.15 -16.99 8.27
CA ILE A 173 -7.46 -17.36 8.81
C ILE A 173 -8.53 -17.09 7.75
N GLY A 174 -8.52 -15.91 7.10
CA GLY A 174 -9.44 -15.56 6.03
C GLY A 174 -9.39 -16.55 4.86
N TYR A 175 -8.18 -16.91 4.42
CA TYR A 175 -7.99 -17.94 3.40
C TYR A 175 -8.59 -19.30 3.82
N GLY A 176 -8.35 -19.73 5.06
CA GLY A 176 -8.92 -20.95 5.62
C GLY A 176 -10.44 -20.93 5.68
N ILE A 177 -11.03 -19.84 6.17
CA ILE A 177 -12.49 -19.65 6.20
C ILE A 177 -13.08 -19.80 4.80
N LYS A 178 -12.52 -19.14 3.79
CA LYS A 178 -12.99 -19.25 2.41
C LYS A 178 -12.86 -20.67 1.88
N LYS A 179 -11.74 -21.32 2.12
CA LYS A 179 -11.45 -22.66 1.60
C LYS A 179 -12.32 -23.77 2.22
N TYR A 180 -12.54 -23.70 3.54
CA TYR A 180 -13.15 -24.82 4.29
C TYR A 180 -14.59 -24.56 4.71
N ILE A 181 -14.98 -23.32 4.98
CA ILE A 181 -16.29 -22.97 5.55
C ILE A 181 -17.21 -22.36 4.50
N MET A 182 -16.72 -21.39 3.71
CA MET A 182 -17.56 -20.61 2.79
C MET A 182 -17.37 -21.01 1.32
N LYS A 183 -17.21 -22.31 1.02
CA LYS A 183 -16.98 -22.81 -0.36
C LYS A 183 -18.02 -22.30 -1.39
N SER A 184 -19.30 -22.21 -0.99
CA SER A 184 -20.42 -21.84 -1.88
C SER A 184 -21.03 -20.47 -1.59
N PHE A 185 -20.78 -19.88 -0.42
CA PHE A 185 -21.48 -18.68 0.03
C PHE A 185 -20.51 -17.51 0.21
N TYR A 186 -20.14 -16.90 -0.91
CA TYR A 186 -19.36 -15.64 -0.90
C TYR A 186 -20.26 -14.52 -1.41
N HIS A 187 -20.76 -13.69 -0.49
CA HIS A 187 -21.57 -12.56 -0.86
C HIS A 187 -20.69 -11.36 -1.29
N LYS A 188 -21.02 -10.73 -2.44
CA LYS A 188 -20.27 -9.58 -2.99
C LYS A 188 -20.11 -8.41 -2.01
N LEU A 189 -20.97 -8.29 -1.01
CA LEU A 189 -20.86 -7.27 0.05
C LEU A 189 -19.61 -7.43 0.90
N ILE A 190 -19.08 -8.65 1.06
CA ILE A 190 -17.84 -8.91 1.80
C ILE A 190 -16.66 -8.14 1.18
N ASP A 191 -16.66 -7.95 -0.13
CA ASP A 191 -15.63 -7.19 -0.84
C ASP A 191 -15.54 -5.72 -0.43
N TYR A 192 -16.60 -5.15 0.14
CA TYR A 192 -16.60 -3.77 0.60
C TYR A 192 -16.03 -3.59 1.99
N ILE A 193 -15.89 -4.67 2.78
CA ILE A 193 -15.35 -4.60 4.15
C ILE A 193 -13.92 -4.02 4.17
N PRO A 194 -12.95 -4.52 3.37
CA PRO A 194 -11.61 -3.94 3.35
C PRO A 194 -11.60 -2.48 2.88
N LEU A 195 -12.46 -2.14 1.93
CA LEU A 195 -12.57 -0.79 1.39
C LEU A 195 -13.10 0.17 2.47
N THR A 196 -14.20 -0.21 3.13
CA THR A 196 -14.82 0.58 4.19
C THR A 196 -13.88 0.71 5.40
N ALA A 197 -13.24 -0.38 5.81
CA ALA A 197 -12.28 -0.34 6.92
C ALA A 197 -11.05 0.55 6.59
N THR A 198 -10.60 0.60 5.33
CA THR A 198 -9.54 1.52 4.89
C THR A 198 -10.00 2.98 4.93
N ILE A 199 -11.25 3.26 4.55
CA ILE A 199 -11.85 4.61 4.66
C ILE A 199 -11.94 5.03 6.14
N MET A 200 -12.40 4.13 7.03
CA MET A 200 -12.47 4.38 8.47
C MET A 200 -11.08 4.59 9.08
N LEU A 201 -10.10 3.81 8.65
CA LEU A 201 -8.71 3.95 9.06
C LEU A 201 -8.16 5.32 8.65
N SER A 202 -8.43 5.77 7.41
CA SER A 202 -8.06 7.10 6.94
C SER A 202 -8.75 8.19 7.76
N LEU A 203 -10.05 8.06 8.01
CA LEU A 203 -10.83 8.97 8.86
C LEU A 203 -10.19 9.11 10.25
N ALA A 204 -9.82 7.99 10.88
CA ALA A 204 -9.20 7.97 12.19
C ALA A 204 -7.81 8.65 12.21
N PHE A 205 -6.97 8.38 11.20
CA PHE A 205 -5.64 8.98 11.11
C PHE A 205 -5.69 10.49 10.87
N PHE A 206 -6.51 10.95 9.92
CA PHE A 206 -6.62 12.38 9.63
C PHE A 206 -7.24 13.16 10.79
N ALA A 207 -8.21 12.59 11.49
CA ALA A 207 -8.77 13.20 12.70
C ALA A 207 -7.73 13.33 13.82
N ALA A 208 -6.94 12.26 14.04
CA ALA A 208 -5.91 12.25 15.09
C ALA A 208 -4.72 13.19 14.79
N ALA A 209 -4.40 13.40 13.50
CA ALA A 209 -3.31 14.25 13.07
C ALA A 209 -3.77 15.65 12.61
N ARG A 210 -5.06 16.00 12.84
CA ARG A 210 -5.69 17.22 12.29
C ARG A 210 -4.86 18.47 12.53
N GLU A 211 -4.44 18.73 13.76
CA GLU A 211 -3.69 19.94 14.11
C GLU A 211 -2.36 20.00 13.37
N SER A 212 -1.63 18.89 13.35
CA SER A 212 -0.37 18.78 12.61
C SER A 212 -0.57 19.00 11.10
N ILE A 213 -1.67 18.50 10.53
CA ILE A 213 -1.96 18.60 9.10
C ILE A 213 -2.33 20.03 8.72
N LEU A 214 -3.16 20.72 9.52
CA LEU A 214 -3.57 22.10 9.26
C LEU A 214 -2.39 23.08 9.39
N ALA A 215 -1.35 22.72 10.12
CA ALA A 215 -0.13 23.50 10.22
C ALA A 215 0.82 23.32 9.02
N ILE A 216 0.58 22.34 8.12
CA ILE A 216 1.45 22.09 6.95
C ILE A 216 1.23 23.18 5.90
N PRO A 217 2.27 23.93 5.49
CA PRO A 217 2.17 24.88 4.40
C PRO A 217 1.77 24.17 3.08
N ILE A 218 0.94 24.83 2.27
CA ILE A 218 0.51 24.28 0.97
C ILE A 218 1.70 23.95 0.05
N VAL A 219 2.78 24.72 0.13
CA VAL A 219 4.02 24.45 -0.61
C VAL A 219 4.60 23.08 -0.23
N THR A 220 4.59 22.74 1.06
CA THR A 220 5.06 21.42 1.54
C THR A 220 4.18 20.28 0.99
N VAL A 221 2.86 20.46 0.95
CA VAL A 221 1.94 19.48 0.33
C VAL A 221 2.28 19.27 -1.15
N LEU A 222 2.53 20.36 -1.89
CA LEU A 222 2.93 20.28 -3.30
C LEU A 222 4.28 19.58 -3.48
N VAL A 223 5.26 19.81 -2.59
CA VAL A 223 6.56 19.12 -2.61
C VAL A 223 6.39 17.63 -2.33
N VAL A 224 5.53 17.25 -1.38
CA VAL A 224 5.21 15.83 -1.11
C VAL A 224 4.56 15.17 -2.34
N LEU A 225 3.61 15.85 -2.99
CA LEU A 225 2.98 15.35 -4.22
C LEU A 225 3.98 15.20 -5.36
N PHE A 226 4.89 16.15 -5.51
CA PHE A 226 5.94 16.08 -6.54
C PHE A 226 6.92 14.94 -6.27
N ALA A 227 7.34 14.74 -5.01
CA ALA A 227 8.15 13.60 -4.63
C ALA A 227 7.42 12.27 -4.89
N ALA A 228 6.14 12.18 -4.52
CA ALA A 228 5.30 11.02 -4.80
C ALA A 228 5.23 10.70 -6.30
N LEU A 229 5.04 11.73 -7.15
CA LEU A 229 5.02 11.61 -8.60
C LEU A 229 6.34 11.05 -9.14
N ILE A 230 7.47 11.62 -8.72
CA ILE A 230 8.81 11.18 -9.16
C ILE A 230 9.04 9.72 -8.76
N PHE A 231 8.81 9.35 -7.50
CA PHE A 231 9.05 7.99 -7.04
C PHE A 231 8.09 6.98 -7.67
N HIS A 232 6.85 7.34 -7.95
CA HIS A 232 5.92 6.45 -8.63
C HIS A 232 6.35 6.19 -10.09
N ILE A 233 6.67 7.25 -10.85
CA ILE A 233 7.19 7.13 -12.22
C ILE A 233 8.51 6.36 -12.23
N PHE A 234 9.43 6.65 -11.31
CA PHE A 234 10.70 5.94 -11.16
C PHE A 234 10.46 4.45 -10.88
N SER A 235 9.51 4.11 -10.00
CA SER A 235 9.16 2.73 -9.71
C SER A 235 8.64 2.00 -10.95
N MET A 236 7.74 2.62 -11.72
CA MET A 236 7.22 2.06 -12.98
C MET A 236 8.35 1.85 -14.01
N ALA A 237 9.21 2.84 -14.17
CA ALA A 237 10.33 2.78 -15.11
C ALA A 237 11.35 1.70 -14.73
N ALA A 238 11.69 1.58 -13.45
CA ALA A 238 12.60 0.56 -12.96
C ALA A 238 12.05 -0.86 -13.15
N LEU A 239 10.77 -1.08 -12.84
CA LEU A 239 10.12 -2.38 -13.04
C LEU A 239 9.95 -2.72 -14.53
N TRP A 240 9.70 -1.72 -15.36
CA TRP A 240 9.74 -1.90 -16.81
C TRP A 240 11.14 -2.32 -17.27
N PHE A 241 12.20 -1.67 -16.80
CA PHE A 241 13.59 -2.01 -17.11
C PHE A 241 13.94 -3.43 -16.63
N ILE A 242 13.60 -3.79 -15.39
CA ILE A 242 13.77 -5.15 -14.86
C ILE A 242 13.08 -6.17 -15.77
N SER A 243 11.85 -5.88 -16.20
CA SER A 243 11.09 -6.77 -17.08
C SER A 243 11.79 -6.95 -18.45
N LYS A 244 12.42 -5.90 -18.99
CA LYS A 244 13.20 -5.97 -20.24
C LYS A 244 14.47 -6.80 -20.07
N VAL A 245 15.21 -6.61 -18.96
CA VAL A 245 16.41 -7.42 -18.65
C VAL A 245 16.06 -8.91 -18.52
N LEU A 246 14.92 -9.22 -17.90
CA LEU A 246 14.41 -10.59 -17.75
C LEU A 246 13.77 -11.14 -19.04
N ARG A 247 13.70 -10.34 -20.12
CA ARG A 247 13.07 -10.70 -21.40
C ARG A 247 11.64 -11.22 -21.22
N MET A 248 10.86 -10.50 -20.44
CA MET A 248 9.45 -10.82 -20.18
C MET A 248 8.58 -10.45 -21.38
N SER A 249 7.43 -11.11 -21.51
CA SER A 249 6.42 -10.74 -22.50
C SER A 249 5.86 -9.34 -22.22
N VAL A 250 5.20 -8.74 -23.21
CA VAL A 250 4.53 -7.44 -23.02
C VAL A 250 3.45 -7.54 -21.93
N ALA A 251 2.68 -8.63 -21.90
CA ALA A 251 1.65 -8.84 -20.89
C ALA A 251 2.23 -9.00 -19.47
N ASP A 252 3.37 -9.69 -19.33
CA ASP A 252 4.07 -9.84 -18.05
C ASP A 252 4.68 -8.52 -17.59
N THR A 253 5.27 -7.75 -18.54
CA THR A 253 5.81 -6.41 -18.27
C THR A 253 4.72 -5.48 -17.71
N LYS A 254 3.50 -5.51 -18.29
CA LYS A 254 2.36 -4.73 -17.77
C LYS A 254 1.98 -5.14 -16.35
N ALA A 255 1.97 -6.44 -16.04
CA ALA A 255 1.72 -6.92 -14.69
C ALA A 255 2.79 -6.44 -13.70
N MET A 256 4.07 -6.54 -14.07
CA MET A 256 5.18 -6.04 -13.25
C MET A 256 5.07 -4.54 -12.98
N VAL A 257 4.79 -3.75 -14.01
CA VAL A 257 4.72 -2.28 -13.91
C VAL A 257 3.51 -1.85 -13.09
N PHE A 258 2.30 -2.26 -13.47
CA PHE A 258 1.08 -1.77 -12.80
C PHE A 258 0.86 -2.38 -11.41
N CYS A 259 1.16 -3.66 -11.23
CA CYS A 259 0.99 -4.29 -9.94
C CYS A 259 2.19 -4.07 -9.03
N GLY A 260 3.41 -4.27 -9.54
CA GLY A 260 4.63 -4.13 -8.74
C GLY A 260 4.93 -2.69 -8.28
N ALA A 261 4.61 -1.67 -9.11
CA ALA A 261 4.80 -0.27 -8.72
C ALA A 261 3.68 0.27 -7.81
N SER A 262 2.51 -0.36 -7.79
CA SER A 262 1.42 0.10 -6.93
C SER A 262 1.79 -0.04 -5.44
N LYS A 263 1.31 0.88 -4.61
CA LYS A 263 1.58 0.92 -3.16
C LYS A 263 0.29 0.89 -2.36
N SER A 264 0.27 0.08 -1.30
CA SER A 264 -0.90 -0.09 -0.45
C SER A 264 -0.99 1.00 0.62
N ALA A 265 -1.95 1.92 0.49
CA ALA A 265 -2.24 2.87 1.55
C ALA A 265 -2.63 2.18 2.87
N THR A 266 -3.38 1.09 2.80
CA THR A 266 -3.80 0.32 3.97
C THR A 266 -2.61 -0.22 4.76
N MET A 267 -1.64 -0.84 4.05
CA MET A 267 -0.43 -1.36 4.69
C MET A 267 0.44 -0.21 5.19
N ALA A 268 0.57 0.88 4.42
CA ALA A 268 1.33 2.05 4.86
C ALA A 268 0.74 2.68 6.13
N LEU A 269 -0.57 2.88 6.20
CA LEU A 269 -1.24 3.38 7.41
C LEU A 269 -1.11 2.42 8.59
N ALA A 270 -1.19 1.11 8.35
CA ALA A 270 -0.92 0.11 9.38
C ALA A 270 0.51 0.25 9.93
N MET A 271 1.51 0.46 9.05
CA MET A 271 2.90 0.68 9.47
C MET A 271 3.10 1.98 10.24
N VAL A 272 2.46 3.07 9.80
CA VAL A 272 2.44 4.35 10.53
C VAL A 272 1.89 4.16 11.95
N ALA A 273 0.81 3.37 12.10
CA ALA A 273 0.26 3.04 13.42
C ALA A 273 1.23 2.22 14.29
N ILE A 274 1.77 1.14 13.73
CA ILE A 274 2.66 0.20 14.42
C ILE A 274 3.97 0.89 14.83
N ALA A 275 4.47 1.82 14.00
CA ALA A 275 5.65 2.63 14.29
C ALA A 275 5.40 3.73 15.35
N GLY A 276 4.18 3.85 15.89
CA GLY A 276 3.83 4.88 16.86
C GLY A 276 3.65 6.29 16.27
N LEU A 277 3.57 6.40 14.95
CA LEU A 277 3.42 7.67 14.24
C LEU A 277 1.95 8.05 13.96
N GLY A 278 1.00 7.32 14.55
CA GLY A 278 -0.44 7.44 14.24
C GLY A 278 -1.12 8.74 14.69
N SER A 279 -0.42 9.60 15.44
CA SER A 279 -0.87 10.97 15.79
C SER A 279 -0.06 12.05 15.09
N SER A 280 0.85 11.68 14.19
CA SER A 280 1.69 12.60 13.43
C SER A 280 1.16 12.80 12.00
N ALA A 281 1.72 13.78 11.29
CA ALA A 281 1.41 14.02 9.88
C ALA A 281 1.91 12.93 8.91
N ALA A 282 2.48 11.82 9.42
CA ALA A 282 3.04 10.73 8.60
C ALA A 282 2.01 10.03 7.69
N ALA A 283 0.71 10.08 8.03
CA ALA A 283 -0.33 9.55 7.16
C ALA A 283 -0.52 10.35 5.85
N VAL A 284 -0.17 11.64 5.85
CA VAL A 284 -0.38 12.56 4.72
C VAL A 284 0.35 12.10 3.45
N PRO A 285 1.68 11.86 3.46
CA PRO A 285 2.38 11.35 2.29
C PRO A 285 1.84 10.02 1.78
N CYS A 286 1.43 9.13 2.69
CA CYS A 286 0.87 7.82 2.31
C CYS A 286 -0.39 7.98 1.47
N LEU A 287 -1.31 8.86 1.88
CA LEU A 287 -2.59 9.05 1.20
C LEU A 287 -2.47 9.91 -0.05
N LEU A 288 -1.61 10.94 -0.03
CA LEU A 288 -1.32 11.74 -1.22
C LEU A 288 -0.67 10.88 -2.32
N PHE A 289 0.31 10.06 -1.97
CA PHE A 289 0.93 9.13 -2.90
C PHE A 289 -0.11 8.16 -3.47
N TYR A 290 -0.96 7.58 -2.59
CA TYR A 290 -1.98 6.63 -3.00
C TYR A 290 -3.01 7.23 -3.97
N ALA A 291 -3.49 8.44 -3.69
CA ALA A 291 -4.44 9.14 -4.56
C ALA A 291 -3.80 9.44 -5.93
N LEU A 292 -2.56 9.95 -5.93
CA LEU A 292 -1.80 10.25 -7.13
C LEU A 292 -1.58 9.01 -8.00
N GLN A 293 -1.10 7.90 -7.41
CA GLN A 293 -0.84 6.67 -8.16
C GLN A 293 -2.11 6.10 -8.78
N LEU A 294 -3.25 6.10 -8.07
CA LEU A 294 -4.51 5.60 -8.61
C LEU A 294 -4.94 6.37 -9.86
N PHE A 295 -4.77 7.70 -9.84
CA PHE A 295 -5.08 8.54 -11.00
C PHE A 295 -4.13 8.24 -12.17
N LEU A 296 -2.82 8.25 -11.91
CA LEU A 296 -1.80 8.00 -12.94
C LEU A 296 -1.93 6.60 -13.55
N ASP A 297 -2.07 5.58 -12.70
CA ASP A 297 -2.21 4.19 -13.15
C ASP A 297 -3.45 4.00 -14.01
N ALA A 298 -4.57 4.64 -13.67
CA ALA A 298 -5.80 4.57 -14.48
C ALA A 298 -5.61 5.17 -15.87
N VAL A 299 -4.92 6.31 -15.97
CA VAL A 299 -4.62 6.97 -17.25
C VAL A 299 -3.65 6.11 -18.06
N LEU A 300 -2.54 5.69 -17.44
CA LEU A 300 -1.49 4.92 -18.11
C LEU A 300 -1.95 3.52 -18.52
N ALA A 301 -2.77 2.83 -17.71
CA ALA A 301 -3.32 1.53 -18.06
C ALA A 301 -4.24 1.61 -19.28
N ASN A 302 -5.03 2.68 -19.39
CA ASN A 302 -5.88 2.91 -20.55
C ASN A 302 -5.07 3.17 -21.83
N TYR A 303 -3.97 3.92 -21.70
CA TYR A 303 -3.02 4.15 -22.81
C TYR A 303 -2.30 2.86 -23.20
N ALA A 304 -1.75 2.12 -22.22
CA ALA A 304 -1.04 0.88 -22.41
C ALA A 304 -1.87 -0.25 -23.03
N ARG A 305 -3.20 -0.15 -22.99
CA ARG A 305 -4.11 -1.10 -23.65
C ARG A 305 -3.92 -1.18 -25.17
N ARG A 306 -3.39 -0.10 -25.77
CA ARG A 306 -3.21 0.01 -27.23
C ARG A 306 -2.01 -0.77 -27.77
N PHE A 307 -1.11 -1.16 -26.92
CA PHE A 307 0.10 -1.93 -27.21
C PHE A 307 -0.02 -3.32 -26.56
#